data_9b0ff60cf102d400d1d3f76d99fc54ee
#
_entry.id   9b0ff60cf102d400d1d3f76d99fc54ee
#
_cell.length_a   1.000
_cell.length_b   1.000
_cell.length_c   1.000
_cell.angle_alpha   90.00
_cell.angle_beta   90.00
_cell.angle_gamma   90.00
#
_symmetry.space_group_name_H-M   'P 1'
#
loop_
_entity.id
_entity.type
_entity.pdbx_description
1 polymer ?
#
loop_
_entity_poly.entity_id
_entity_poly.type
_entity_poly.pdbx_seq_one_letter_code
_entity_poly.pdbx_strand_id
1 'polypeptide(L)'
;MYSLSLAIVLCLSVSALAYPVDVMEDHYGQEFALVPLSRVRRADVYGNIGDTADPGRAIVGIKGTPIDTNNHRVDAHAFATTNIRHHSPITKGLEASYQHIPTNSNLDLSAVNTPQWGTDVRASGRYNFYQDKTSNANVQGFYSRHYGGMPGTRRPDYGVMFNYRRTF
;
A
#
# COMPACT_ATOMS: atom_id res chain seq x y z
N MET A 1 -20.67 -11.55 5.42
CA MET A 1 -19.57 -11.61 6.39
C MET A 1 -18.32 -12.35 5.91
N TYR A 2 -18.23 -12.83 4.65
CA TYR A 2 -17.11 -13.66 4.16
C TYR A 2 -16.02 -12.90 3.39
N SER A 3 -16.22 -11.61 3.08
CA SER A 3 -15.27 -10.86 2.26
C SER A 3 -14.03 -10.35 2.99
N LEU A 4 -14.12 -10.16 4.30
CA LEU A 4 -12.98 -9.66 5.10
C LEU A 4 -11.94 -10.76 5.36
N SER A 5 -12.41 -12.01 5.49
CA SER A 5 -11.53 -13.18 5.71
C SER A 5 -10.68 -13.50 4.48
N LEU A 6 -11.21 -13.26 3.27
CA LEU A 6 -10.49 -13.53 2.02
C LEU A 6 -9.32 -12.56 1.82
N ALA A 7 -9.49 -11.29 2.20
CA ALA A 7 -8.44 -10.29 2.09
C ALA A 7 -7.27 -10.55 3.07
N ILE A 8 -7.59 -11.04 4.28
CA ILE A 8 -6.58 -11.39 5.28
C ILE A 8 -5.80 -12.64 4.86
N VAL A 9 -6.48 -13.64 4.27
CA VAL A 9 -5.83 -14.85 3.74
C VAL A 9 -4.92 -14.52 2.55
N LEU A 10 -5.31 -13.57 1.68
CA LEU A 10 -4.47 -13.14 0.56
C LEU A 10 -3.21 -12.40 1.03
N CYS A 11 -3.30 -11.60 2.10
CA CYS A 11 -2.14 -10.94 2.68
C CYS A 11 -1.17 -11.90 3.39
N LEU A 12 -1.68 -12.98 3.98
CA LEU A 12 -0.86 -13.98 4.66
C LEU A 12 -0.20 -14.98 3.69
N SER A 13 -0.79 -15.20 2.51
CA SER A 13 -0.20 -16.09 1.51
C SER A 13 0.98 -15.49 0.75
N VAL A 14 1.11 -14.17 0.72
CA VAL A 14 2.26 -13.48 0.10
C VAL A 14 3.54 -13.61 0.95
N SER A 15 3.42 -13.86 2.25
CA SER A 15 4.56 -14.04 3.14
C SER A 15 5.22 -15.42 3.06
N ALA A 16 4.64 -16.36 2.31
CA ALA A 16 5.15 -17.74 2.17
C ALA A 16 5.90 -18.01 0.86
N LEU A 17 6.28 -16.96 0.11
CA LEU A 17 7.20 -17.13 -1.01
C LEU A 17 8.59 -17.42 -0.43
N ALA A 18 8.95 -18.71 -0.39
CA ALA A 18 10.29 -19.16 -0.03
C ALA A 18 11.29 -18.52 -1.01
N TYR A 19 12.07 -17.57 -0.50
CA TYR A 19 13.22 -17.08 -1.23
C TYR A 19 14.22 -18.22 -1.38
N PRO A 20 14.87 -18.37 -2.55
CA PRO A 20 15.99 -19.29 -2.65
C PRO A 20 17.05 -18.86 -1.62
N VAL A 21 17.34 -19.75 -0.70
CA VAL A 21 18.43 -19.55 0.27
C VAL A 21 19.70 -19.95 -0.45
N ASP A 22 20.58 -18.99 -0.72
CA ASP A 22 21.92 -19.29 -1.19
C ASP A 22 22.68 -19.95 -0.05
N VAL A 23 23.15 -21.18 -0.27
CA VAL A 23 23.95 -21.92 0.68
C VAL A 23 25.42 -21.70 0.30
N MET A 24 26.18 -21.15 1.23
CA MET A 24 27.66 -21.11 1.13
C MET A 24 28.28 -22.19 2.01
N GLU A 25 29.22 -22.90 1.45
CA GLU A 25 30.03 -23.86 2.18
C GLU A 25 31.35 -23.21 2.62
N ASP A 26 31.70 -23.33 3.89
CA ASP A 26 32.98 -22.84 4.39
C ASP A 26 34.13 -23.81 4.10
N HIS A 27 35.34 -23.38 4.44
CA HIS A 27 36.57 -24.19 4.23
C HIS A 27 36.59 -25.51 5.02
N TYR A 28 35.66 -25.72 5.94
CA TYR A 28 35.51 -26.91 6.77
C TYR A 28 34.30 -27.77 6.37
N GLY A 29 33.63 -27.45 5.25
CA GLY A 29 32.47 -28.19 4.76
C GLY A 29 31.19 -27.95 5.58
N GLN A 30 31.11 -26.83 6.32
CA GLN A 30 29.88 -26.43 6.98
C GLN A 30 29.03 -25.56 6.04
N GLU A 31 27.79 -25.98 5.83
CA GLU A 31 26.83 -25.26 5.04
C GLU A 31 26.24 -24.12 5.87
N PHE A 32 26.41 -22.87 5.41
CA PHE A 32 25.76 -21.68 5.96
C PHE A 32 24.67 -21.23 5.01
N ALA A 33 23.43 -21.22 5.49
CA ALA A 33 22.34 -20.55 4.80
C ALA A 33 22.59 -19.05 4.87
N LEU A 34 22.96 -18.43 3.74
CA LEU A 34 22.95 -16.98 3.60
C LEU A 34 21.50 -16.51 3.62
N VAL A 35 20.95 -16.31 4.79
CA VAL A 35 19.72 -15.55 4.92
C VAL A 35 20.09 -14.10 4.58
N PRO A 36 19.63 -13.56 3.43
CA PRO A 36 19.83 -12.15 3.17
C PRO A 36 19.29 -11.41 4.38
N LEU A 37 20.13 -10.63 5.05
CA LEU A 37 19.70 -9.71 6.09
C LEU A 37 18.78 -8.70 5.40
N SER A 38 17.53 -9.09 5.19
CA SER A 38 16.48 -8.14 4.90
C SER A 38 16.57 -7.16 6.06
N ARG A 39 16.96 -5.93 5.79
CA ARG A 39 16.90 -4.86 6.78
C ARG A 39 15.47 -4.92 7.31
N VAL A 40 15.30 -5.46 8.51
CA VAL A 40 14.02 -5.38 9.22
C VAL A 40 13.77 -3.90 9.38
N ARG A 41 13.02 -3.34 8.45
CA ARG A 41 12.70 -1.93 8.48
C ARG A 41 11.76 -1.74 9.63
N ARG A 42 12.18 -0.87 10.51
CA ARG A 42 11.43 -0.49 11.70
C ARG A 42 10.08 0.05 11.24
N ALA A 43 9.02 -0.48 11.80
CA ALA A 43 7.73 0.16 11.72
C ALA A 43 7.78 1.43 12.56
N ASP A 44 7.49 2.57 11.95
CA ASP A 44 7.42 3.85 12.64
C ASP A 44 6.01 4.04 13.17
N VAL A 45 5.89 4.23 14.47
CA VAL A 45 4.65 4.67 15.11
C VAL A 45 4.68 6.20 15.15
N TYR A 46 3.63 6.84 14.70
CA TYR A 46 3.51 8.29 14.73
C TYR A 46 2.16 8.71 15.32
N GLY A 47 2.15 9.90 15.90
CA GLY A 47 0.93 10.56 16.37
C GLY A 47 1.07 12.06 16.17
N ASN A 48 -0.02 12.71 15.81
CA ASN A 48 -0.10 14.15 15.67
C ASN A 48 -1.44 14.66 16.18
N ILE A 49 -1.44 15.78 16.86
CA ILE A 49 -2.63 16.48 17.35
C ILE A 49 -2.59 17.91 16.85
N GLY A 50 -3.58 18.26 16.05
CA GLY A 50 -3.69 19.60 15.47
C GLY A 50 -3.01 19.70 14.11
N ASP A 51 -3.80 20.21 13.18
CA ASP A 51 -3.35 20.66 11.85
C ASP A 51 -3.86 22.09 11.66
N THR A 52 -3.10 22.93 10.97
CA THR A 52 -3.52 24.29 10.63
C THR A 52 -4.78 24.32 9.78
N ALA A 53 -4.99 23.27 8.97
CA ALA A 53 -6.17 23.14 8.11
C ALA A 53 -7.39 22.53 8.84
N ASP A 54 -7.18 21.71 9.87
CA ASP A 54 -8.26 21.07 10.65
C ASP A 54 -7.89 21.08 12.15
N PRO A 55 -8.07 22.24 12.83
CA PRO A 55 -7.74 22.36 14.23
C PRO A 55 -8.60 21.42 15.09
N GLY A 56 -7.92 20.54 15.83
CA GLY A 56 -8.55 19.52 16.67
C GLY A 56 -8.54 18.11 16.07
N ARG A 57 -8.00 17.92 14.89
CA ARG A 57 -7.74 16.59 14.34
C ARG A 57 -6.63 15.90 15.13
N ALA A 58 -6.91 14.69 15.56
CA ALA A 58 -5.91 13.78 16.14
C ALA A 58 -5.75 12.58 15.20
N ILE A 59 -4.52 12.21 14.94
CA ILE A 59 -4.16 11.04 14.14
C ILE A 59 -3.11 10.22 14.86
N VAL A 60 -3.27 8.92 14.86
CA VAL A 60 -2.27 7.95 15.28
C VAL A 60 -2.15 6.88 14.22
N GLY A 61 -0.96 6.43 13.95
CA GLY A 61 -0.77 5.41 12.93
C GLY A 61 0.58 4.71 13.06
N ILE A 62 0.70 3.68 12.26
CA ILE A 62 1.90 2.90 12.07
C ILE A 62 2.17 2.80 10.57
N LYS A 63 3.40 3.05 10.18
CA LYS A 63 3.85 2.89 8.80
C LYS A 63 5.12 2.06 8.77
N GLY A 64 5.32 1.31 7.71
CA GLY A 64 6.51 0.51 7.53
C GLY A 64 6.71 0.13 6.07
N THR A 65 7.92 -0.31 5.77
CA THR A 65 8.29 -0.82 4.45
C THR A 65 8.66 -2.29 4.59
N PRO A 66 7.69 -3.22 4.56
CA PRO A 66 7.95 -4.64 4.76
C PRO A 66 8.86 -5.24 3.69
N ILE A 67 8.82 -4.72 2.47
CA ILE A 67 9.67 -5.16 1.38
C ILE A 67 10.40 -3.94 0.80
N ASP A 68 11.72 -4.05 0.71
CA ASP A 68 12.55 -3.06 0.05
C ASP A 68 13.78 -3.74 -0.53
N THR A 69 13.71 -4.02 -1.80
CA THR A 69 14.76 -4.62 -2.60
C THR A 69 15.17 -3.66 -3.72
N ASN A 70 16.18 -3.99 -4.49
CA ASN A 70 16.59 -3.19 -5.63
C ASN A 70 15.49 -3.07 -6.72
N ASN A 71 14.57 -4.04 -6.76
CA ASN A 71 13.54 -4.13 -7.80
C ASN A 71 12.13 -3.83 -7.29
N HIS A 72 11.85 -4.10 -6.00
CA HIS A 72 10.51 -4.06 -5.44
C HIS A 72 10.50 -3.32 -4.11
N ARG A 73 9.54 -2.45 -3.94
CA ARG A 73 9.27 -1.78 -2.68
C ARG A 73 7.79 -1.90 -2.34
N VAL A 74 7.51 -2.27 -1.10
CA VAL A 74 6.16 -2.26 -0.53
C VAL A 74 6.17 -1.38 0.70
N ASP A 75 5.31 -0.39 0.73
CA ASP A 75 5.06 0.43 1.89
C ASP A 75 3.63 0.11 2.40
N ALA A 76 3.48 0.02 3.72
CA ALA A 76 2.20 -0.24 4.37
C ALA A 76 1.96 0.79 5.47
N HIS A 77 0.73 1.24 5.60
CA HIS A 77 0.32 2.28 6.52
C HIS A 77 -1.06 1.96 7.10
N ALA A 78 -1.18 1.98 8.42
CA ALA A 78 -2.45 1.87 9.12
C ALA A 78 -2.61 3.07 10.05
N PHE A 79 -3.80 3.67 10.08
CA PHE A 79 -4.06 4.85 10.89
C PHE A 79 -5.46 4.87 11.47
N ALA A 80 -5.60 5.63 12.54
CA ALA A 80 -6.87 6.05 13.10
C ALA A 80 -6.86 7.56 13.30
N THR A 81 -7.95 8.21 12.92
CA THR A 81 -8.09 9.67 13.06
C THR A 81 -9.46 10.03 13.62
N THR A 82 -9.51 11.08 14.40
CA THR A 82 -10.74 11.68 14.93
C THR A 82 -10.58 13.20 15.02
N ASN A 83 -11.68 13.92 15.08
CA ASN A 83 -11.66 15.33 15.46
C ASN A 83 -12.15 15.48 16.90
N ILE A 84 -11.24 15.86 17.79
CA ILE A 84 -11.50 15.98 19.24
C ILE A 84 -12.48 17.10 19.54
N ARG A 85 -12.42 18.21 18.80
CA ARG A 85 -13.29 19.37 19.00
C ARG A 85 -14.74 19.08 18.63
N HIS A 86 -14.94 18.30 17.58
CA HIS A 86 -16.27 17.96 17.07
C HIS A 86 -16.77 16.59 17.56
N HIS A 87 -16.05 15.91 18.45
CA HIS A 87 -16.39 14.58 18.93
C HIS A 87 -16.71 13.61 17.77
N SER A 88 -15.99 13.75 16.66
CA SER A 88 -16.20 12.93 15.48
C SER A 88 -15.87 11.47 15.72
N PRO A 89 -16.61 10.54 15.13
CA PRO A 89 -16.32 9.12 15.25
C PRO A 89 -14.92 8.81 14.70
N ILE A 90 -14.27 7.80 15.29
CA ILE A 90 -12.91 7.40 14.90
C ILE A 90 -12.95 6.76 13.51
N THR A 91 -12.37 7.42 12.54
CA THR A 91 -12.12 6.88 11.20
C THR A 91 -10.85 6.05 11.23
N LYS A 92 -10.88 4.87 10.63
CA LYS A 92 -9.75 3.94 10.54
C LYS A 92 -9.39 3.72 9.08
N GLY A 93 -8.10 3.69 8.77
CA GLY A 93 -7.63 3.47 7.42
C GLY A 93 -6.46 2.49 7.35
N LEU A 94 -6.39 1.82 6.21
CA LEU A 94 -5.28 0.98 5.80
C LEU A 94 -4.89 1.36 4.38
N GLU A 95 -3.60 1.54 4.15
CA GLU A 95 -3.03 1.88 2.86
C GLU A 95 -1.84 0.95 2.58
N ALA A 96 -1.68 0.56 1.33
CA ALA A 96 -0.53 -0.19 0.87
C ALA A 96 -0.12 0.34 -0.50
N SER A 97 1.18 0.52 -0.69
CA SER A 97 1.76 0.97 -1.94
C SER A 97 2.83 -0.02 -2.37
N TYR A 98 2.76 -0.46 -3.60
CA TYR A 98 3.78 -1.29 -4.24
C TYR A 98 4.43 -0.51 -5.37
N GLN A 99 5.75 -0.55 -5.44
CA GLN A 99 6.54 0.04 -6.53
C GLN A 99 7.48 -1.00 -7.13
N HIS A 100 7.43 -1.13 -8.46
CA HIS A 100 8.44 -1.84 -9.24
C HIS A 100 9.46 -0.83 -9.76
N ILE A 101 10.63 -0.81 -9.12
CA ILE A 101 11.66 0.24 -9.32
C ILE A 101 12.18 0.28 -10.76
N PRO A 102 12.54 -0.86 -11.41
CA PRO A 102 13.11 -0.83 -12.76
C PRO A 102 12.21 -0.22 -13.83
N THR A 103 10.90 -0.42 -13.74
CA THR A 103 9.93 0.12 -14.70
C THR A 103 9.22 1.38 -14.18
N ASN A 104 9.53 1.81 -12.95
CA ASN A 104 8.82 2.90 -12.27
C ASN A 104 7.29 2.72 -12.32
N SER A 105 6.84 1.47 -12.15
CA SER A 105 5.43 1.11 -12.10
C SER A 105 4.96 1.05 -10.66
N ASN A 106 3.73 1.45 -10.39
CA ASN A 106 3.19 1.47 -9.02
C ASN A 106 1.76 0.96 -8.95
N LEU A 107 1.39 0.45 -7.78
CA LEU A 107 0.04 0.08 -7.39
C LEU A 107 -0.23 0.59 -5.97
N ASP A 108 -1.27 1.38 -5.82
CA ASP A 108 -1.70 1.93 -4.54
C ASP A 108 -3.08 1.39 -4.19
N LEU A 109 -3.23 0.95 -2.95
CA LEU A 109 -4.46 0.40 -2.40
C LEU A 109 -4.80 1.16 -1.13
N SER A 110 -6.06 1.50 -0.92
CA SER A 110 -6.53 2.09 0.33
C SER A 110 -7.92 1.61 0.70
N ALA A 111 -8.15 1.46 2.00
CA ALA A 111 -9.45 1.20 2.57
C ALA A 111 -9.62 2.07 3.82
N VAL A 112 -10.64 2.92 3.81
CA VAL A 112 -10.93 3.85 4.92
C VAL A 112 -12.35 3.61 5.40
N ASN A 113 -12.49 3.28 6.68
CA ASN A 113 -13.77 3.09 7.33
C ASN A 113 -14.08 4.26 8.24
N THR A 114 -15.19 4.91 7.99
CA THR A 114 -15.77 5.94 8.85
C THR A 114 -17.07 5.38 9.44
N PRO A 115 -17.17 5.22 10.78
CA PRO A 115 -18.38 4.74 11.43
C PRO A 115 -19.60 5.54 10.98
N GLN A 116 -20.72 4.86 10.75
CA GLN A 116 -21.99 5.38 10.21
C GLN A 116 -21.93 5.71 8.70
N TRP A 117 -20.79 6.13 8.15
CA TRP A 117 -20.63 6.49 6.73
C TRP A 117 -20.25 5.31 5.85
N GLY A 118 -19.61 4.26 6.41
CA GLY A 118 -19.21 3.06 5.67
C GLY A 118 -17.72 2.99 5.36
N THR A 119 -17.39 2.22 4.34
CA THR A 119 -16.00 1.95 3.94
C THR A 119 -15.75 2.35 2.51
N ASP A 120 -14.79 3.24 2.29
CA ASP A 120 -14.28 3.60 0.98
C ASP A 120 -13.07 2.74 0.65
N VAL A 121 -13.14 2.04 -0.48
CA VAL A 121 -12.02 1.25 -1.02
C VAL A 121 -11.57 1.87 -2.32
N ARG A 122 -10.26 2.06 -2.47
CA ARG A 122 -9.63 2.60 -3.68
C ARG A 122 -8.45 1.75 -4.08
N ALA A 123 -8.28 1.58 -5.37
CA ALA A 123 -7.10 1.00 -5.99
C ALA A 123 -6.71 1.86 -7.18
N SER A 124 -5.43 2.18 -7.31
CA SER A 124 -4.90 2.88 -8.49
C SER A 124 -3.53 2.33 -8.83
N GLY A 125 -3.23 2.27 -10.12
CA GLY A 125 -1.95 1.78 -10.55
C GLY A 125 -1.51 2.36 -11.87
N ARG A 126 -0.20 2.38 -12.06
CA ARG A 126 0.46 2.74 -13.32
C ARG A 126 1.43 1.65 -13.68
N TYR A 127 1.34 1.19 -14.91
CA TYR A 127 2.29 0.26 -15.50
C TYR A 127 3.00 0.92 -16.68
N ASN A 128 4.33 1.14 -16.52
CA ASN A 128 5.18 1.65 -17.59
C ASN A 128 5.73 0.46 -18.37
N PHE A 129 5.26 0.28 -19.59
CA PHE A 129 5.70 -0.82 -20.46
C PHE A 129 6.75 -0.40 -21.48
N TYR A 130 6.95 0.92 -21.66
CA TYR A 130 8.01 1.47 -22.50
C TYR A 130 8.55 2.75 -21.90
N GLN A 131 9.86 2.83 -21.71
CA GLN A 131 10.55 4.02 -21.24
C GLN A 131 11.92 4.11 -21.90
N ASP A 132 12.16 5.22 -22.60
CA ASP A 132 13.43 5.60 -23.20
C ASP A 132 13.74 7.06 -22.83
N LYS A 133 14.93 7.57 -23.21
CA LYS A 133 15.39 8.94 -22.91
C LYS A 133 14.41 10.02 -23.39
N THR A 134 13.74 9.77 -24.51
CA THR A 134 12.86 10.74 -25.18
C THR A 134 11.40 10.33 -25.17
N SER A 135 11.07 9.09 -24.85
CA SER A 135 9.71 8.55 -24.98
C SER A 135 9.32 7.73 -23.77
N ASN A 136 8.07 7.88 -23.36
CA ASN A 136 7.48 7.07 -22.28
C ASN A 136 6.07 6.65 -22.68
N ALA A 137 5.74 5.38 -22.44
CA ALA A 137 4.40 4.86 -22.65
C ALA A 137 3.95 4.10 -21.40
N ASN A 138 2.79 4.45 -20.89
CA ASN A 138 2.22 3.82 -19.70
C ASN A 138 0.71 3.66 -19.79
N VAL A 139 0.20 2.72 -19.03
CA VAL A 139 -1.21 2.52 -18.77
C VAL A 139 -1.47 2.84 -17.30
N GLN A 140 -2.54 3.56 -17.02
CA GLN A 140 -2.99 3.86 -15.68
C GLN A 140 -4.40 3.34 -15.50
N GLY A 141 -4.68 2.75 -14.34
CA GLY A 141 -6.02 2.30 -13.97
C GLY A 141 -6.39 2.80 -12.59
N PHE A 142 -7.68 2.99 -12.37
CA PHE A 142 -8.21 3.26 -11.06
C PHE A 142 -9.52 2.53 -10.82
N TYR A 143 -9.78 2.25 -9.57
CA TYR A 143 -11.02 1.68 -9.07
C TYR A 143 -11.36 2.34 -7.75
N SER A 144 -12.61 2.72 -7.54
CA SER A 144 -13.10 3.16 -6.24
C SER A 144 -14.52 2.65 -5.99
N ARG A 145 -14.81 2.32 -4.73
CA ARG A 145 -16.15 1.90 -4.33
C ARG A 145 -16.41 2.20 -2.86
N HIS A 146 -17.61 2.70 -2.62
CA HIS A 146 -18.13 2.89 -1.28
C HIS A 146 -19.01 1.69 -0.87
N TYR A 147 -18.83 1.19 0.36
CA TYR A 147 -19.57 0.05 0.92
C TYR A 147 -20.26 0.42 2.22
N GLY A 148 -21.56 0.20 2.27
CA GLY A 148 -22.36 0.33 3.49
C GLY A 148 -22.54 1.77 3.98
N GLY A 149 -22.86 1.92 5.27
CA GLY A 149 -23.13 3.20 5.92
C GLY A 149 -24.44 3.88 5.48
N MET A 150 -24.64 5.14 5.94
CA MET A 150 -25.85 5.92 5.61
C MET A 150 -26.06 6.13 4.10
N PRO A 151 -25.01 6.37 3.27
CA PRO A 151 -25.20 6.50 1.84
C PRO A 151 -25.51 5.18 1.13
N GLY A 152 -25.36 4.03 1.83
CA GLY A 152 -25.47 2.71 1.25
C GLY A 152 -24.28 2.34 0.35
N THR A 153 -24.29 1.13 -0.19
CA THR A 153 -23.24 0.69 -1.13
C THR A 153 -23.47 1.34 -2.49
N ARG A 154 -22.47 2.04 -2.98
CA ARG A 154 -22.50 2.72 -4.30
C ARG A 154 -21.99 1.82 -5.41
N ARG A 155 -22.32 2.19 -6.64
CA ARG A 155 -21.74 1.56 -7.82
C ARG A 155 -20.23 1.83 -7.85
N PRO A 156 -19.44 0.85 -8.34
CA PRO A 156 -18.00 1.09 -8.50
C PRO A 156 -17.76 2.16 -9.57
N ASP A 157 -16.76 2.98 -9.31
CA ASP A 157 -16.17 3.89 -10.28
C ASP A 157 -14.81 3.35 -10.69
N TYR A 158 -14.55 3.23 -11.99
CA TYR A 158 -13.30 2.70 -12.52
C TYR A 158 -12.99 3.29 -13.88
N GLY A 159 -11.72 3.33 -14.20
CA GLY A 159 -11.27 3.81 -15.49
C GLY A 159 -9.88 3.31 -15.82
N VAL A 160 -9.56 3.33 -17.12
CA VAL A 160 -8.24 3.04 -17.66
C VAL A 160 -7.85 4.13 -18.62
N MET A 161 -6.61 4.58 -18.53
CA MET A 161 -6.05 5.62 -19.37
C MET A 161 -4.72 5.16 -19.94
N PHE A 162 -4.53 5.34 -21.22
CA PHE A 162 -3.28 5.14 -21.91
C PHE A 162 -2.59 6.48 -22.13
N ASN A 163 -1.31 6.56 -21.76
CA ASN A 163 -0.51 7.77 -21.93
C ASN A 163 0.73 7.44 -22.77
N TYR A 164 0.98 8.24 -23.80
CA TYR A 164 2.21 8.25 -24.55
C TYR A 164 2.76 9.67 -24.58
N ARG A 165 4.02 9.81 -24.20
CA ARG A 165 4.72 11.11 -24.25
C ARG A 165 6.03 10.94 -25.01
N ARG A 166 6.29 11.85 -25.94
CA ARG A 166 7.57 11.97 -26.65
C ARG A 166 8.09 13.41 -26.51
N THR A 167 9.36 13.54 -26.16
CA THR A 167 10.06 14.83 -26.10
C THR A 167 10.98 14.90 -27.31
N PHE A 168 10.93 15.99 -28.07
CA PHE A 168 11.75 16.23 -29.28
C PHE A 168 12.92 17.10 -28.92
#